data_8eef28cfd04aa840d98d9c2209732188
#
_entry.id   8eef28cfd04aa840d98d9c2209732188
#
_cell.length_a   1.000
_cell.length_b   1.000
_cell.length_c   1.000
_cell.angle_alpha   90.00
_cell.angle_beta   90.00
_cell.angle_gamma   90.00
#
_symmetry.space_group_name_H-M   'P 1'
#
loop_
_entity.id
_entity.type
_entity.pdbx_description
1 polymer ?
#
loop_
_entity_poly.entity_id
_entity_poly.type
_entity_poly.pdbx_seq_one_letter_code
_entity_poly.pdbx_strand_id
1 'polypeptide(L)'
;MKTAMGIVLSALLLACVAQDTQDKPATQDKEQAVRDFVAVRDLEELDKLRSSSNDSWQVIADEFIIYETRKADYLVEFTRACYALEDRTRIVADIRREMNIMRSRFDTIRGCRIRKIFALTEAEAAELKQLGESPGSRN
;
A
#
# COMPACT_ATOMS: atom_id res chain seq x y z
N MET A 1 -61.98 45.84 -6.28
CA MET A 1 -61.18 46.69 -7.20
C MET A 1 -59.74 46.70 -6.74
N LYS A 2 -58.80 46.47 -7.70
CA LYS A 2 -57.33 46.57 -7.65
C LYS A 2 -56.59 45.42 -7.01
N THR A 3 -56.29 44.51 -7.88
CA THR A 3 -55.26 43.54 -7.88
C THR A 3 -53.83 44.16 -7.77
N ALA A 4 -53.01 43.67 -6.88
CA ALA A 4 -51.58 43.90 -6.91
C ALA A 4 -50.84 42.57 -7.03
N MET A 5 -50.25 42.38 -8.17
CA MET A 5 -49.47 41.21 -8.59
C MET A 5 -48.06 41.38 -8.09
N GLY A 6 -47.67 40.57 -7.11
CA GLY A 6 -46.28 40.52 -6.61
C GLY A 6 -45.50 39.43 -7.32
N ILE A 7 -44.54 39.86 -8.12
CA ILE A 7 -43.58 38.99 -8.81
C ILE A 7 -42.46 38.63 -7.81
N VAL A 8 -42.43 37.35 -7.39
CA VAL A 8 -41.32 36.82 -6.61
C VAL A 8 -40.23 36.34 -7.60
N LEU A 9 -39.14 37.08 -7.68
CA LEU A 9 -37.97 36.74 -8.47
C LEU A 9 -37.13 35.77 -7.64
N SER A 10 -37.26 34.48 -7.92
CA SER A 10 -36.37 33.45 -7.33
C SER A 10 -35.02 33.45 -8.06
N ALA A 11 -34.01 34.03 -7.42
CA ALA A 11 -32.63 33.92 -7.87
C ALA A 11 -32.10 32.51 -7.53
N LEU A 12 -31.98 31.67 -8.53
CA LEU A 12 -31.20 30.40 -8.45
C LEU A 12 -29.72 30.74 -8.42
N LEU A 13 -29.12 30.67 -7.25
CA LEU A 13 -27.67 30.62 -7.11
C LEU A 13 -27.21 29.20 -7.46
N LEU A 14 -26.69 29.04 -8.70
CA LEU A 14 -25.86 27.87 -9.04
C LEU A 14 -24.54 28.00 -8.30
N ALA A 15 -24.41 27.28 -7.19
CA ALA A 15 -23.12 27.02 -6.58
C ALA A 15 -22.36 26.00 -7.46
N CYS A 16 -21.45 26.47 -8.27
CA CYS A 16 -20.40 25.62 -8.86
C CYS A 16 -19.54 25.09 -7.73
N VAL A 17 -19.83 23.87 -7.26
CA VAL A 17 -18.89 23.11 -6.44
C VAL A 17 -17.81 22.66 -7.40
N ALA A 18 -16.65 23.33 -7.34
CA ALA A 18 -15.44 22.82 -7.95
C ALA A 18 -15.09 21.50 -7.25
N GLN A 19 -15.31 20.40 -7.94
CA GLN A 19 -14.78 19.10 -7.52
C GLN A 19 -13.27 19.13 -7.75
N ASP A 20 -12.54 19.42 -6.69
CA ASP A 20 -11.13 19.06 -6.62
C ASP A 20 -11.05 17.52 -6.74
N THR A 21 -10.78 17.06 -7.93
CA THR A 21 -10.43 15.66 -8.21
C THR A 21 -9.05 15.42 -7.61
N GLN A 22 -9.04 15.11 -6.32
CA GLN A 22 -7.86 14.52 -5.69
C GLN A 22 -7.69 13.10 -6.25
N ASP A 23 -6.69 12.91 -7.10
CA ASP A 23 -6.21 11.61 -7.60
C ASP A 23 -5.62 10.71 -6.49
N LYS A 24 -6.13 10.77 -5.28
CA LYS A 24 -5.61 10.07 -4.11
C LYS A 24 -6.49 8.93 -3.51
N PRO A 25 -7.65 8.56 -4.04
CA PRO A 25 -8.44 7.50 -3.39
C PRO A 25 -7.89 6.09 -3.62
N ALA A 26 -7.38 5.77 -4.80
CA ALA A 26 -7.01 4.40 -5.16
C ALA A 26 -5.85 3.79 -4.33
N THR A 27 -4.88 4.60 -3.92
CA THR A 27 -3.73 4.11 -3.12
C THR A 27 -4.11 3.92 -1.66
N GLN A 28 -4.89 4.83 -1.09
CA GLN A 28 -5.39 4.71 0.28
C GLN A 28 -6.32 3.51 0.43
N ASP A 29 -7.14 3.22 -0.58
CA ASP A 29 -8.02 2.07 -0.59
C ASP A 29 -7.25 0.75 -0.59
N LYS A 30 -6.12 0.67 -1.32
CA LYS A 30 -5.25 -0.50 -1.33
C LYS A 30 -4.55 -0.73 0.00
N GLU A 31 -4.00 0.32 0.60
CA GLU A 31 -3.37 0.22 1.91
C GLU A 31 -4.37 -0.24 2.97
N GLN A 32 -5.58 0.31 2.96
CA GLN A 32 -6.62 -0.10 3.89
C GLN A 32 -7.02 -1.56 3.65
N ALA A 33 -7.17 -1.98 2.41
CA ALA A 33 -7.49 -3.37 2.07
C ALA A 33 -6.42 -4.35 2.57
N VAL A 34 -5.13 -3.99 2.47
CA VAL A 34 -4.04 -4.83 3.01
C VAL A 34 -4.08 -4.85 4.55
N ARG A 35 -4.35 -3.73 5.21
CA ARG A 35 -4.47 -3.69 6.68
C ARG A 35 -5.65 -4.53 7.17
N ASP A 36 -6.79 -4.44 6.48
CA ASP A 36 -7.98 -5.24 6.79
C ASP A 36 -7.69 -6.73 6.59
N PHE A 37 -6.97 -7.08 5.53
CA PHE A 37 -6.53 -8.45 5.28
C PHE A 37 -5.69 -8.99 6.44
N VAL A 38 -4.69 -8.23 6.90
CA VAL A 38 -3.84 -8.61 8.05
C VAL A 38 -4.68 -8.83 9.30
N ALA A 39 -5.63 -7.92 9.58
CA ALA A 39 -6.47 -8.01 10.76
C ALA A 39 -7.46 -9.18 10.72
N VAL A 40 -8.09 -9.42 9.56
CA VAL A 40 -9.09 -10.48 9.39
C VAL A 40 -8.46 -11.87 9.39
N ARG A 41 -7.26 -12.01 8.81
CA ARG A 41 -6.56 -13.31 8.72
C ARG A 41 -5.74 -13.62 9.95
N ASP A 42 -5.59 -12.69 10.89
CA ASP A 42 -4.76 -12.85 12.10
C ASP A 42 -3.35 -13.37 11.76
N LEU A 43 -2.69 -12.69 10.81
CA LEU A 43 -1.40 -13.12 10.30
C LEU A 43 -0.34 -13.15 11.40
N GLU A 44 0.49 -14.18 11.40
CA GLU A 44 1.59 -14.32 12.36
C GLU A 44 2.65 -13.23 12.13
N GLU A 45 2.83 -12.35 13.13
CA GLU A 45 3.87 -11.32 13.12
C GLU A 45 5.22 -11.94 13.51
N LEU A 46 6.24 -11.69 12.70
CA LEU A 46 7.60 -12.17 12.91
C LEU A 46 8.54 -11.04 13.26
N ASP A 47 9.44 -11.29 14.22
CA ASP A 47 10.51 -10.34 14.54
C ASP A 47 11.63 -10.33 13.50
N LYS A 48 11.82 -11.45 12.81
CA LYS A 48 12.89 -11.63 11.82
C LYS A 48 12.57 -12.70 10.79
N LEU A 49 13.18 -12.56 9.62
CA LEU A 49 13.19 -13.60 8.59
C LEU A 49 14.60 -13.84 8.06
N ARG A 50 14.82 -14.98 7.45
CA ARG A 50 16.05 -15.22 6.67
C ARG A 50 15.88 -14.68 5.28
N SER A 51 16.82 -13.84 4.85
CA SER A 51 16.84 -13.28 3.51
C SER A 51 18.13 -13.60 2.79
N SER A 52 18.09 -13.71 1.48
CA SER A 52 19.23 -13.99 0.62
C SER A 52 19.41 -12.92 -0.46
N SER A 53 20.53 -12.96 -1.19
CA SER A 53 20.75 -12.05 -2.31
C SER A 53 19.86 -12.33 -3.53
N ASN A 54 19.22 -13.49 -3.55
CA ASN A 54 18.38 -13.94 -4.67
C ASN A 54 16.88 -13.80 -4.38
N ASP A 55 16.53 -13.16 -3.26
CA ASP A 55 15.14 -12.88 -2.93
C ASP A 55 14.61 -11.73 -3.78
N SER A 56 13.32 -11.73 -4.02
CA SER A 56 12.60 -10.70 -4.77
C SER A 56 11.51 -10.07 -3.93
N TRP A 57 10.91 -9.01 -4.43
CA TRP A 57 9.73 -8.41 -3.83
C TRP A 57 8.80 -7.85 -4.88
N GLN A 58 7.52 -7.79 -4.52
CA GLN A 58 6.47 -7.13 -5.30
C GLN A 58 5.82 -6.06 -4.44
N VAL A 59 5.75 -4.83 -4.96
CA VAL A 59 5.03 -3.73 -4.32
C VAL A 59 3.53 -3.96 -4.50
N ILE A 60 2.76 -3.94 -3.40
CA ILE A 60 1.30 -4.09 -3.44
C ILE A 60 0.57 -2.82 -3.01
N ALA A 61 1.19 -2.02 -2.14
CA ALA A 61 0.75 -0.68 -1.75
C ALA A 61 1.98 0.14 -1.33
N ASP A 62 1.84 1.44 -1.11
CA ASP A 62 2.97 2.33 -0.82
C ASP A 62 3.76 1.94 0.43
N GLU A 63 3.08 1.36 1.42
CA GLU A 63 3.68 0.90 2.68
C GLU A 63 3.85 -0.62 2.75
N PHE A 64 3.50 -1.38 1.71
CA PHE A 64 3.48 -2.83 1.75
C PHE A 64 4.12 -3.48 0.54
N ILE A 65 4.95 -4.48 0.80
CA ILE A 65 5.48 -5.39 -0.23
C ILE A 65 5.24 -6.84 0.16
N ILE A 66 5.16 -7.71 -0.83
CA ILE A 66 5.39 -9.14 -0.64
C ILE A 66 6.87 -9.38 -0.88
N TYR A 67 7.55 -9.90 0.13
CA TYR A 67 8.96 -10.30 0.07
C TYR A 67 9.03 -11.80 -0.17
N GLU A 68 9.59 -12.18 -1.31
CA GLU A 68 9.61 -13.56 -1.79
C GLU A 68 10.99 -14.18 -1.56
N THR A 69 11.00 -15.27 -0.83
CA THR A 69 12.19 -16.09 -0.62
C THR A 69 12.01 -17.47 -1.29
N ARG A 70 13.07 -18.25 -1.35
CA ARG A 70 12.97 -19.63 -1.87
C ARG A 70 12.06 -20.55 -1.05
N LYS A 71 11.79 -20.20 0.20
CA LYS A 71 11.08 -21.09 1.14
C LYS A 71 9.67 -20.64 1.46
N ALA A 72 9.44 -19.34 1.48
CA ALA A 72 8.17 -18.75 1.89
C ALA A 72 8.08 -17.31 1.41
N ASP A 73 6.87 -16.80 1.35
CA ASP A 73 6.54 -15.42 1.11
C ASP A 73 6.19 -14.72 2.42
N TYR A 74 6.49 -13.44 2.50
CA TYR A 74 6.26 -12.59 3.68
C TYR A 74 5.64 -11.28 3.26
N LEU A 75 4.68 -10.79 4.04
CA LEU A 75 4.21 -9.42 3.94
C LEU A 75 5.12 -8.53 4.80
N VAL A 76 5.70 -7.52 4.19
CA VAL A 76 6.53 -6.52 4.88
C VAL A 76 5.80 -5.19 4.87
N GLU A 77 5.58 -4.63 6.06
CA GLU A 77 5.03 -3.30 6.29
C GLU A 77 6.18 -2.32 6.60
N PHE A 78 6.18 -1.17 5.95
CA PHE A 78 7.11 -0.08 6.23
C PHE A 78 6.51 0.94 7.19
N THR A 79 7.36 1.74 7.84
CA THR A 79 6.93 2.80 8.76
C THR A 79 6.23 3.96 8.06
N ARG A 80 6.43 4.08 6.74
CA ARG A 80 5.86 5.10 5.86
C ARG A 80 5.97 4.63 4.41
N ALA A 81 5.25 5.30 3.52
CA ALA A 81 5.32 5.06 2.08
C ALA A 81 6.77 4.99 1.57
N CYS A 82 7.07 3.94 0.82
CA CYS A 82 8.41 3.64 0.33
C CYS A 82 8.49 3.69 -1.19
N TYR A 83 8.53 4.88 -1.76
CA TYR A 83 8.59 5.10 -3.21
C TYR A 83 9.90 4.61 -3.87
N ALA A 84 10.96 4.43 -3.08
CA ALA A 84 12.24 3.92 -3.58
C ALA A 84 12.17 2.47 -4.10
N LEU A 85 11.12 1.73 -3.78
CA LEU A 85 10.91 0.34 -4.21
C LEU A 85 10.34 0.24 -5.62
N GLU A 86 9.71 1.28 -6.13
CA GLU A 86 9.15 1.34 -7.49
C GLU A 86 10.25 1.45 -8.56
N ASP A 87 11.41 1.98 -8.19
CA ASP A 87 12.56 2.11 -9.10
C ASP A 87 13.22 0.74 -9.33
N ARG A 88 12.74 0.03 -10.35
CA ARG A 88 13.27 -1.28 -10.79
C ARG A 88 14.63 -1.19 -11.47
N THR A 89 15.16 0.01 -11.74
CA THR A 89 16.44 0.18 -12.46
C THR A 89 17.64 -0.10 -11.59
N ARG A 90 17.51 -0.13 -10.28
CA ARG A 90 18.57 -0.50 -9.35
C ARG A 90 18.55 -2.00 -9.07
N ILE A 91 19.48 -2.70 -9.70
CA ILE A 91 19.64 -4.16 -9.64
C ILE A 91 20.08 -4.65 -8.25
N VAL A 92 20.61 -3.79 -7.40
CA VAL A 92 21.08 -4.16 -6.07
C VAL A 92 20.10 -3.64 -5.03
N ALA A 93 19.41 -4.57 -4.40
CA ALA A 93 18.65 -4.26 -3.20
C ALA A 93 19.62 -3.79 -2.12
N ASP A 94 19.59 -2.50 -1.79
CA ASP A 94 20.29 -1.99 -0.62
C ASP A 94 19.52 -2.43 0.62
N ILE A 95 19.66 -3.71 0.95
CA ILE A 95 19.07 -4.32 2.13
C ILE A 95 20.13 -4.20 3.23
N ARG A 96 19.91 -3.31 4.16
CA ARG A 96 20.67 -3.28 5.41
C ARG A 96 20.18 -4.38 6.31
N ARG A 97 20.99 -5.41 6.43
CA ARG A 97 20.74 -6.58 7.26
C ARG A 97 22.05 -7.12 7.80
N GLU A 98 21.99 -7.82 8.89
CA GLU A 98 23.12 -8.53 9.49
C GLU A 98 22.99 -10.03 9.18
N MET A 99 24.05 -10.63 8.59
CA MET A 99 24.20 -12.07 8.41
C MET A 99 23.00 -12.80 7.76
N ASN A 100 22.44 -12.25 6.69
CA ASN A 100 21.27 -12.84 6.02
C ASN A 100 20.00 -12.95 6.91
N ILE A 101 19.91 -12.14 7.95
CA ILE A 101 18.73 -12.01 8.80
C ILE A 101 18.19 -10.60 8.64
N MET A 102 16.93 -10.48 8.28
CA MET A 102 16.21 -9.22 8.19
C MET A 102 15.27 -9.12 9.39
N ARG A 103 15.36 -8.01 10.15
CA ARG A 103 14.63 -7.81 11.40
C ARG A 103 13.64 -6.66 11.28
N SER A 104 12.43 -6.88 11.78
CA SER A 104 11.47 -5.80 11.94
C SER A 104 12.01 -4.71 12.85
N ARG A 105 11.63 -3.45 12.60
CA ARG A 105 12.00 -2.24 13.36
C ARG A 105 13.47 -1.81 13.28
N PHE A 106 14.38 -2.67 12.82
CA PHE A 106 15.82 -2.38 12.79
C PHE A 106 16.37 -2.25 11.38
N ASP A 107 15.96 -3.14 10.49
CA ASP A 107 16.54 -3.21 9.16
C ASP A 107 15.76 -2.37 8.14
N THR A 108 16.36 -2.14 6.99
CA THR A 108 15.79 -1.34 5.90
C THR A 108 15.90 -2.05 4.58
N ILE A 109 14.93 -1.80 3.69
CA ILE A 109 15.01 -2.16 2.29
C ILE A 109 15.02 -0.86 1.50
N ARG A 110 16.07 -0.61 0.72
CA ARG A 110 16.29 0.65 -0.02
C ARG A 110 16.12 1.92 0.83
N GLY A 111 16.56 1.86 2.09
CA GLY A 111 16.45 2.95 3.03
C GLY A 111 15.10 3.08 3.72
N CYS A 112 14.09 2.32 3.32
CA CYS A 112 12.79 2.29 3.97
C CYS A 112 12.81 1.35 5.17
N ARG A 113 12.46 1.89 6.34
CA ARG A 113 12.48 1.14 7.59
C ARG A 113 11.32 0.15 7.66
N ILE A 114 11.65 -1.10 7.93
CA ILE A 114 10.66 -2.14 8.17
C ILE A 114 9.96 -1.88 9.51
N ARG A 115 8.64 -1.89 9.50
CA ARG A 115 7.79 -1.79 10.69
C ARG A 115 7.43 -3.17 11.23
N LYS A 116 6.88 -4.02 10.36
CA LYS A 116 6.40 -5.36 10.68
C LYS A 116 6.69 -6.34 9.55
N ILE A 117 6.77 -7.60 9.91
CA ILE A 117 6.91 -8.71 8.99
C ILE A 117 5.84 -9.74 9.37
N PHE A 118 5.11 -10.24 8.39
CA PHE A 118 4.10 -11.28 8.60
C PHE A 118 4.43 -12.51 7.75
N ALA A 119 4.27 -13.69 8.30
CA ALA A 119 4.32 -14.93 7.54
C ALA A 119 3.08 -15.04 6.65
N LEU A 120 3.25 -15.51 5.42
CA LEU A 120 2.17 -15.77 4.49
C LEU A 120 2.15 -17.24 4.09
N THR A 121 0.97 -17.79 3.96
CA THR A 121 0.75 -19.00 3.19
C THR A 121 0.77 -18.68 1.69
N GLU A 122 0.95 -19.68 0.84
CA GLU A 122 0.92 -19.50 -0.62
C GLU A 122 -0.41 -18.90 -1.10
N ALA A 123 -1.53 -19.32 -0.51
CA ALA A 123 -2.86 -18.78 -0.84
C ALA A 123 -3.01 -17.31 -0.46
N GLU A 124 -2.52 -16.91 0.72
CA GLU A 124 -2.55 -15.52 1.19
C GLU A 124 -1.65 -14.62 0.34
N ALA A 125 -0.47 -15.10 -0.02
CA ALA A 125 0.42 -14.39 -0.92
C ALA A 125 -0.23 -14.16 -2.30
N ALA A 126 -0.89 -15.17 -2.86
CA ALA A 126 -1.60 -15.06 -4.13
C ALA A 126 -2.76 -14.04 -4.06
N GLU A 127 -3.53 -14.05 -2.98
CA GLU A 127 -4.64 -13.10 -2.76
C GLU A 127 -4.13 -11.66 -2.65
N LEU A 128 -3.07 -11.42 -1.88
CA LEU A 128 -2.44 -10.11 -1.75
C LEU A 128 -1.84 -9.60 -3.06
N LYS A 129 -1.23 -10.47 -3.87
CA LYS A 129 -0.73 -10.12 -5.21
C LYS A 129 -1.86 -9.62 -6.12
N GLN A 130 -3.02 -10.25 -6.09
CA GLN A 130 -4.20 -9.80 -6.83
C GLN A 130 -4.70 -8.43 -6.36
N LEU A 131 -4.66 -8.13 -5.05
CA LEU A 131 -5.00 -6.80 -4.54
C LEU A 131 -4.04 -5.74 -5.10
N GLY A 132 -2.74 -6.05 -5.20
CA GLY A 132 -1.74 -5.17 -5.81
C GLY A 132 -1.97 -4.90 -7.30
N GLU A 133 -2.48 -5.88 -8.05
CA GLU A 133 -2.72 -5.81 -9.49
C GLU A 133 -4.07 -5.17 -9.89
N SER A 134 -4.95 -4.86 -8.92
CA SER A 134 -6.25 -4.24 -9.20
C SER A 134 -6.14 -2.94 -9.99
N PRO A 135 -7.12 -2.60 -10.89
CA PRO A 135 -7.02 -1.49 -11.84
C PRO A 135 -6.78 -0.17 -11.13
N GLY A 136 -5.61 0.41 -11.35
CA GLY A 136 -5.03 1.58 -10.70
C GLY A 136 -3.52 1.44 -10.53
N SER A 137 -2.96 0.23 -10.55
CA SER A 137 -1.52 -0.01 -10.65
C SER A 137 -1.12 0.13 -12.12
N ARG A 138 -0.64 1.31 -12.53
CA ARG A 138 0.04 1.44 -13.81
C ARG A 138 1.46 0.90 -13.66
N ASN A 139 1.74 -0.08 -14.51
CA ASN A 139 3.09 -0.52 -14.85
C ASN A 139 3.94 0.65 -15.37
#